data_8cfcae56026289d6d80f061a9d1a9ab6
#
_entry.id   8cfcae56026289d6d80f061a9d1a9ab6
#
_cell.length_a   1.000
_cell.length_b   1.000
_cell.length_c   1.000
_cell.angle_alpha   90.00
_cell.angle_beta   90.00
_cell.angle_gamma   90.00
#
_symmetry.space_group_name_H-M   'P 1'
#
loop_
_entity.id
_entity.type
_entity.pdbx_description
1 polymer ?
#
loop_
_entity_poly.entity_id
_entity_poly.type
_entity_poly.pdbx_seq_one_letter_code
_entity_poly.pdbx_strand_id
1 'polypeptide(L)'
;KSKKPLIIIGESALNDKIGEYVFESLKYFLLDNNFITDNWNALNILTQHASRVGAIDLGIYSLNKKENYSFFTKIENDDFKFLYLLGTDNINFDKKDKFIVYQGSHGDRGAEIADIILPGAAYTEKNGLFVNLEGHLQEAYKASYPPGDSREDWIIFKELANKMKKNLDFNNFKQLRDLIKKD
;
A
#
# COMPACT_ATOMS: atom_id res chain seq x y z
N LYS A 1 30.20 -17.04 -18.01
CA LYS A 1 29.38 -16.97 -16.79
C LYS A 1 29.31 -15.50 -16.37
N SER A 2 28.09 -14.97 -16.08
CA SER A 2 27.94 -13.61 -15.56
C SER A 2 28.53 -13.51 -14.15
N LYS A 3 29.27 -12.43 -13.90
CA LYS A 3 29.78 -12.11 -12.56
C LYS A 3 28.77 -11.36 -11.71
N LYS A 4 27.85 -10.65 -12.35
CA LYS A 4 26.76 -9.89 -11.74
C LYS A 4 25.45 -10.24 -12.43
N PRO A 5 24.85 -11.39 -12.13
CA PRO A 5 23.55 -11.72 -12.68
C PRO A 5 22.46 -10.82 -12.09
N LEU A 6 21.39 -10.62 -12.84
CA LEU A 6 20.17 -9.96 -12.37
C LEU A 6 19.01 -10.91 -12.59
N ILE A 7 18.25 -11.19 -11.54
CA ILE A 7 17.02 -11.98 -11.61
C ILE A 7 15.87 -11.09 -11.21
N ILE A 8 14.89 -10.99 -12.09
CA ILE A 8 13.66 -10.24 -11.85
C ILE A 8 12.51 -11.25 -11.76
N ILE A 9 11.84 -11.32 -10.63
CA ILE A 9 10.68 -12.16 -10.41
C ILE A 9 9.42 -11.28 -10.31
N GLY A 10 8.38 -11.62 -11.07
CA GLY A 10 7.09 -10.95 -10.96
C GLY A 10 6.38 -11.35 -9.66
N GLU A 11 5.75 -10.41 -8.98
CA GLU A 11 5.00 -10.64 -7.74
C GLU A 11 3.93 -11.72 -7.89
N SER A 12 3.32 -11.86 -9.08
CA SER A 12 2.33 -12.91 -9.35
C SER A 12 2.84 -14.33 -9.14
N ALA A 13 4.14 -14.58 -9.36
CA ALA A 13 4.75 -15.87 -9.09
C ALA A 13 4.91 -16.17 -7.58
N LEU A 14 4.80 -15.14 -6.75
CA LEU A 14 4.91 -15.25 -5.28
C LEU A 14 3.54 -15.31 -4.58
N ASN A 15 2.47 -14.99 -5.29
CA ASN A 15 1.11 -14.97 -4.73
C ASN A 15 0.44 -16.35 -4.70
N ASP A 16 1.02 -17.36 -5.33
CA ASP A 16 0.50 -18.73 -5.32
C ASP A 16 0.96 -19.47 -4.04
N LYS A 17 0.30 -20.62 -3.77
CA LYS A 17 0.57 -21.49 -2.61
C LYS A 17 2.03 -21.91 -2.46
N ILE A 18 2.77 -21.98 -3.58
CA ILE A 18 4.19 -22.31 -3.60
C ILE A 18 5.10 -21.07 -3.62
N GLY A 19 4.54 -19.86 -3.60
CA GLY A 19 5.29 -18.61 -3.74
C GLY A 19 6.38 -18.43 -2.69
N GLU A 20 6.10 -18.80 -1.45
CA GLU A 20 7.09 -18.78 -0.36
C GLU A 20 8.26 -19.73 -0.66
N TYR A 21 7.98 -20.93 -1.11
CA TYR A 21 9.01 -21.89 -1.48
C TYR A 21 9.88 -21.40 -2.64
N VAL A 22 9.24 -20.81 -3.66
CA VAL A 22 9.95 -20.22 -4.82
C VAL A 22 10.87 -19.09 -4.35
N PHE A 23 10.37 -18.18 -3.51
CA PHE A 23 11.16 -17.06 -2.99
C PHE A 23 12.35 -17.54 -2.15
N GLU A 24 12.13 -18.39 -1.16
CA GLU A 24 13.19 -18.89 -0.28
C GLU A 24 14.23 -19.72 -1.05
N SER A 25 13.79 -20.60 -1.96
CA SER A 25 14.71 -21.37 -2.80
C SER A 25 15.60 -20.49 -3.68
N LEU A 26 15.02 -19.46 -4.29
CA LEU A 26 15.77 -18.49 -5.09
C LEU A 26 16.75 -17.69 -4.23
N LYS A 27 16.31 -17.22 -3.07
CA LYS A 27 17.14 -16.47 -2.13
C LYS A 27 18.34 -17.29 -1.65
N TYR A 28 18.14 -18.55 -1.24
CA TYR A 28 19.24 -19.46 -0.86
C TYR A 28 20.20 -19.68 -2.01
N PHE A 29 19.70 -19.97 -3.22
CA PHE A 29 20.53 -20.13 -4.41
C PHE A 29 21.42 -18.90 -4.66
N LEU A 30 20.88 -17.71 -4.51
CA LEU A 30 21.63 -16.46 -4.76
C LEU A 30 22.67 -16.18 -3.68
N LEU A 31 22.36 -16.49 -2.42
CA LEU A 31 23.29 -16.35 -1.31
C LEU A 31 24.45 -17.35 -1.42
N ASP A 32 24.16 -18.63 -1.70
CA ASP A 32 25.16 -19.69 -1.84
C ASP A 32 26.15 -19.45 -3.00
N ASN A 33 25.69 -18.72 -4.03
CA ASN A 33 26.53 -18.38 -5.18
C ASN A 33 27.17 -16.98 -5.08
N ASN A 34 27.04 -16.29 -3.95
CA ASN A 34 27.53 -14.92 -3.73
C ASN A 34 26.99 -13.91 -4.76
N PHE A 35 25.73 -14.06 -5.16
CA PHE A 35 25.03 -13.12 -6.05
C PHE A 35 24.27 -12.04 -5.28
N ILE A 36 24.19 -12.16 -3.95
CA ILE A 36 23.75 -11.11 -3.03
C ILE A 36 24.93 -10.79 -2.11
N THR A 37 25.42 -9.56 -2.18
CA THR A 37 26.57 -9.04 -1.42
C THR A 37 26.27 -7.59 -1.03
N ASP A 38 27.14 -6.99 -0.21
CA ASP A 38 27.01 -5.57 0.18
C ASP A 38 26.99 -4.61 -1.01
N ASN A 39 27.59 -5.01 -2.15
CA ASN A 39 27.73 -4.17 -3.33
C ASN A 39 26.88 -4.63 -4.54
N TRP A 40 26.14 -5.71 -4.43
CA TRP A 40 25.29 -6.24 -5.48
C TRP A 40 24.15 -7.08 -4.95
N ASN A 41 22.94 -6.73 -5.34
CA ASN A 41 21.74 -7.53 -5.09
C ASN A 41 21.19 -8.05 -6.43
N ALA A 42 21.33 -9.36 -6.65
CA ALA A 42 20.83 -9.99 -7.86
C ALA A 42 19.30 -10.21 -7.87
N LEU A 43 18.62 -10.08 -6.72
CA LEU A 43 17.19 -10.36 -6.61
C LEU A 43 16.37 -9.08 -6.65
N ASN A 44 15.47 -9.00 -7.63
CA ASN A 44 14.49 -7.94 -7.73
C ASN A 44 13.09 -8.52 -7.86
N ILE A 45 12.13 -7.92 -7.16
CA ILE A 45 10.72 -8.30 -7.22
C ILE A 45 9.95 -7.20 -7.93
N LEU A 46 9.39 -7.51 -9.10
CA LEU A 46 8.54 -6.58 -9.83
C LEU A 46 7.14 -6.61 -9.22
N THR A 47 6.82 -5.56 -8.45
CA THR A 47 5.53 -5.43 -7.76
C THR A 47 4.41 -5.04 -8.71
N GLN A 48 3.19 -5.49 -8.43
CA GLN A 48 2.00 -5.16 -9.24
C GLN A 48 1.46 -3.76 -8.95
N HIS A 49 1.76 -3.19 -7.77
CA HIS A 49 1.23 -1.90 -7.33
C HIS A 49 2.34 -0.87 -7.16
N ALA A 50 2.20 0.27 -7.80
CA ALA A 50 3.20 1.36 -7.77
C ALA A 50 3.47 1.91 -6.35
N SER A 51 2.51 1.84 -5.44
CA SER A 51 2.64 2.30 -4.06
C SER A 51 3.26 1.26 -3.09
N ARG A 52 3.53 0.03 -3.55
CA ARG A 52 3.95 -1.08 -2.69
C ARG A 52 5.28 -0.79 -1.98
N VAL A 53 6.29 -0.35 -2.72
CA VAL A 53 7.62 -0.10 -2.14
C VAL A 53 7.55 1.06 -1.14
N GLY A 54 6.89 2.17 -1.49
CA GLY A 54 6.71 3.29 -0.56
C GLY A 54 5.93 2.92 0.70
N ALA A 55 4.92 2.04 0.60
CA ALA A 55 4.19 1.55 1.77
C ALA A 55 5.10 0.70 2.69
N ILE A 56 5.99 -0.12 2.11
CA ILE A 56 6.98 -0.89 2.86
C ILE A 56 7.96 0.06 3.58
N ASP A 57 8.49 1.07 2.90
CA ASP A 57 9.43 2.03 3.47
C ASP A 57 8.81 2.83 4.63
N LEU A 58 7.52 3.15 4.54
CA LEU A 58 6.76 3.81 5.61
C LEU A 58 6.32 2.86 6.74
N GLY A 59 6.70 1.58 6.69
CA GLY A 59 6.32 0.60 7.70
C GLY A 59 4.82 0.24 7.72
N ILE A 60 4.09 0.51 6.63
CA ILE A 60 2.66 0.17 6.50
C ILE A 60 2.52 -1.31 6.14
N TYR A 61 3.05 -2.17 7.00
CA TYR A 61 2.91 -3.63 6.91
C TYR A 61 3.37 -4.26 8.22
N SER A 62 2.95 -5.48 8.50
CA SER A 62 3.49 -6.24 9.63
C SER A 62 4.56 -7.22 9.15
N LEU A 63 5.73 -7.21 9.78
CA LEU A 63 6.78 -8.21 9.59
C LEU A 63 6.39 -9.58 10.18
N ASN A 64 5.40 -9.61 11.05
CA ASN A 64 4.96 -10.81 11.71
C ASN A 64 3.91 -11.53 10.87
N LYS A 65 4.30 -12.61 10.18
CA LYS A 65 3.38 -13.45 9.37
C LYS A 65 2.14 -13.91 10.16
N LYS A 66 2.29 -14.23 11.45
CA LYS A 66 1.18 -14.66 12.31
C LYS A 66 0.19 -13.53 12.55
N GLU A 67 0.66 -12.30 12.70
CA GLU A 67 -0.21 -11.13 12.88
C GLU A 67 -0.97 -10.79 11.60
N ASN A 68 -0.32 -10.85 10.44
CA ASN A 68 -0.99 -10.64 9.16
C ASN A 68 -2.09 -11.68 8.91
N TYR A 69 -1.80 -12.95 9.11
CA TYR A 69 -2.81 -14.01 9.01
C TYR A 69 -3.93 -13.82 10.02
N SER A 70 -3.59 -13.48 11.27
CA SER A 70 -4.55 -13.19 12.33
C SER A 70 -5.46 -12.00 11.99
N PHE A 71 -4.96 -10.96 11.30
CA PHE A 71 -5.76 -9.80 10.93
C PHE A 71 -6.90 -10.17 9.97
N PHE A 72 -6.61 -10.87 8.88
CA PHE A 72 -7.64 -11.31 7.93
C PHE A 72 -8.62 -12.30 8.58
N THR A 73 -8.14 -13.24 9.37
CA THR A 73 -8.98 -14.17 10.12
C THR A 73 -9.93 -13.43 11.08
N LYS A 74 -9.46 -12.37 11.73
CA LYS A 74 -10.31 -11.55 12.60
C LYS A 74 -11.38 -10.77 11.84
N ILE A 75 -11.09 -10.32 10.61
CA ILE A 75 -12.10 -9.72 9.74
C ILE A 75 -13.18 -10.75 9.39
N GLU A 76 -12.79 -11.95 8.98
CA GLU A 76 -13.69 -13.04 8.61
C GLU A 76 -14.53 -13.53 9.80
N ASN A 77 -13.94 -13.60 10.99
CA ASN A 77 -14.61 -14.01 12.23
C ASN A 77 -15.47 -12.90 12.86
N ASP A 78 -15.56 -11.73 12.24
CA ASP A 78 -16.36 -10.60 12.71
C ASP A 78 -15.87 -9.98 14.04
N ASP A 79 -14.59 -10.10 14.33
CA ASP A 79 -13.98 -9.53 15.54
C ASP A 79 -13.90 -7.99 15.50
N PHE A 80 -13.96 -7.39 14.30
CA PHE A 80 -13.99 -5.94 14.10
C PHE A 80 -15.42 -5.47 13.84
N LYS A 81 -15.88 -4.47 14.59
CA LYS A 81 -17.17 -3.80 14.39
C LYS A 81 -17.10 -2.55 13.53
N PHE A 82 -15.90 -2.04 13.31
CA PHE A 82 -15.63 -0.87 12.46
C PHE A 82 -14.45 -1.15 11.55
N LEU A 83 -14.64 -0.86 10.25
CA LEU A 83 -13.57 -0.94 9.25
C LEU A 83 -13.50 0.36 8.45
N TYR A 84 -12.29 0.87 8.28
CA TYR A 84 -12.00 1.97 7.37
C TYR A 84 -11.19 1.43 6.20
N LEU A 85 -11.78 1.41 5.02
CA LEU A 85 -11.20 0.90 3.78
C LEU A 85 -10.65 2.05 2.96
N LEU A 86 -9.33 2.17 2.89
CA LEU A 86 -8.65 3.22 2.12
C LEU A 86 -8.12 2.64 0.80
N GLY A 87 -8.79 2.98 -0.31
CA GLY A 87 -8.41 2.55 -1.65
C GLY A 87 -8.30 1.03 -1.78
N THR A 88 -9.12 0.28 -1.05
CA THR A 88 -9.06 -1.18 -1.01
C THR A 88 -10.13 -1.75 -1.92
N ASP A 89 -9.72 -2.20 -3.11
CA ASP A 89 -10.61 -2.67 -4.17
C ASP A 89 -10.85 -4.17 -4.11
N ASN A 90 -9.87 -4.94 -3.66
CA ASN A 90 -9.92 -6.40 -3.60
C ASN A 90 -10.37 -6.88 -2.22
N ILE A 91 -11.69 -7.01 -2.04
CA ILE A 91 -12.32 -7.38 -0.78
C ILE A 91 -12.97 -8.75 -0.90
N ASN A 92 -12.53 -9.69 -0.05
CA ASN A 92 -12.96 -11.08 -0.02
C ASN A 92 -13.72 -11.46 1.26
N PHE A 93 -14.34 -10.50 1.93
CA PHE A 93 -15.15 -10.76 3.13
C PHE A 93 -16.55 -10.16 3.01
N ASP A 94 -17.47 -10.72 3.78
CA ASP A 94 -18.83 -10.21 3.89
C ASP A 94 -18.94 -9.11 4.95
N LYS A 95 -19.81 -8.12 4.69
CA LYS A 95 -20.07 -7.00 5.60
C LYS A 95 -20.50 -7.46 6.99
N LYS A 96 -21.47 -8.38 7.06
CA LYS A 96 -22.14 -8.79 8.31
C LYS A 96 -22.57 -7.55 9.13
N ASP A 97 -22.31 -7.55 10.44
CA ASP A 97 -22.67 -6.47 11.37
C ASP A 97 -21.60 -5.36 11.49
N LYS A 98 -20.67 -5.28 10.52
CA LYS A 98 -19.61 -4.27 10.53
C LYS A 98 -20.13 -2.92 10.03
N PHE A 99 -19.72 -1.83 10.69
CA PHE A 99 -19.84 -0.49 10.13
C PHE A 99 -18.62 -0.19 9.29
N ILE A 100 -18.83 0.07 8.00
CA ILE A 100 -17.76 0.21 7.01
C ILE A 100 -17.75 1.62 6.43
N VAL A 101 -16.61 2.29 6.53
CA VAL A 101 -16.30 3.53 5.80
C VAL A 101 -15.37 3.17 4.65
N TYR A 102 -15.74 3.54 3.45
CA TYR A 102 -14.91 3.41 2.26
C TYR A 102 -14.44 4.77 1.78
N GLN A 103 -13.13 4.92 1.59
CA GLN A 103 -12.52 6.07 0.93
C GLN A 103 -11.80 5.59 -0.32
N GLY A 104 -12.25 6.04 -1.48
CA GLY A 104 -11.67 5.63 -2.75
C GLY A 104 -12.20 6.43 -3.93
N SER A 105 -11.66 6.20 -5.11
CA SER A 105 -11.95 6.94 -6.33
C SER A 105 -12.88 6.21 -7.30
N HIS A 106 -13.20 4.95 -7.05
CA HIS A 106 -14.03 4.11 -7.92
C HIS A 106 -15.10 3.37 -7.11
N GLY A 107 -16.21 3.07 -7.76
CA GLY A 107 -17.31 2.30 -7.19
C GLY A 107 -17.06 0.79 -7.36
N ASP A 108 -16.24 0.23 -6.50
CA ASP A 108 -15.90 -1.20 -6.45
C ASP A 108 -16.60 -1.91 -5.27
N ARG A 109 -16.16 -3.13 -4.96
CA ARG A 109 -16.72 -3.93 -3.86
C ARG A 109 -16.66 -3.23 -2.51
N GLY A 110 -15.63 -2.43 -2.25
CA GLY A 110 -15.52 -1.63 -1.02
C GLY A 110 -16.62 -0.60 -0.90
N ALA A 111 -16.91 0.13 -1.99
CA ALA A 111 -17.99 1.09 -2.05
C ALA A 111 -19.37 0.42 -1.93
N GLU A 112 -19.55 -0.76 -2.56
CA GLU A 112 -20.81 -1.51 -2.54
C GLU A 112 -21.25 -1.92 -1.13
N ILE A 113 -20.31 -2.32 -0.28
CA ILE A 113 -20.61 -2.78 1.08
C ILE A 113 -20.50 -1.69 2.15
N ALA A 114 -20.07 -0.48 1.79
CA ALA A 114 -19.86 0.61 2.76
C ALA A 114 -21.17 1.20 3.28
N ASP A 115 -21.15 1.66 4.54
CA ASP A 115 -22.21 2.49 5.12
C ASP A 115 -21.98 3.96 4.80
N ILE A 116 -20.72 4.37 4.69
CA ILE A 116 -20.32 5.73 4.30
C ILE A 116 -19.26 5.64 3.21
N ILE A 117 -19.44 6.43 2.16
CA ILE A 117 -18.45 6.60 1.09
C ILE A 117 -17.88 8.02 1.19
N LEU A 118 -16.56 8.11 1.26
CA LEU A 118 -15.80 9.35 1.18
C LEU A 118 -15.10 9.40 -0.19
N PRO A 119 -15.55 10.24 -1.13
CA PRO A 119 -15.01 10.23 -2.49
C PRO A 119 -13.57 10.77 -2.50
N GLY A 120 -12.63 9.88 -2.80
CA GLY A 120 -11.21 10.18 -2.96
C GLY A 120 -10.86 10.55 -4.40
N ALA A 121 -9.79 11.33 -4.57
CA ALA A 121 -9.25 11.65 -5.89
C ALA A 121 -8.56 10.44 -6.53
N ALA A 122 -8.70 10.28 -7.85
CA ALA A 122 -7.93 9.31 -8.61
C ALA A 122 -6.43 9.69 -8.67
N TYR A 123 -5.56 8.77 -9.04
CA TYR A 123 -4.11 9.02 -9.06
C TYR A 123 -3.70 10.17 -9.99
N THR A 124 -4.46 10.43 -11.06
CA THR A 124 -4.28 11.54 -11.98
C THR A 124 -4.77 12.89 -11.47
N GLU A 125 -5.53 12.90 -10.38
CA GLU A 125 -6.20 14.06 -9.81
C GLU A 125 -5.57 14.52 -8.49
N LYS A 126 -4.54 13.83 -8.04
CA LYS A 126 -3.80 14.13 -6.80
C LYS A 126 -2.30 14.11 -7.01
N ASN A 127 -1.59 14.88 -6.19
CA ASN A 127 -0.15 14.73 -6.08
C ASN A 127 0.17 13.51 -5.22
N GLY A 128 1.28 12.83 -5.52
CA GLY A 128 1.70 11.64 -4.80
C GLY A 128 3.21 11.47 -4.73
N LEU A 129 3.65 10.62 -3.81
CA LEU A 129 5.02 10.15 -3.71
C LEU A 129 5.05 8.66 -3.98
N PHE A 130 6.00 8.24 -4.80
CA PHE A 130 6.20 6.83 -5.14
C PHE A 130 7.66 6.48 -4.96
N VAL A 131 7.93 5.29 -4.49
CA VAL A 131 9.28 4.76 -4.41
C VAL A 131 9.40 3.62 -5.41
N ASN A 132 10.42 3.69 -6.28
CA ASN A 132 10.69 2.63 -7.25
C ASN A 132 11.46 1.46 -6.62
N LEU A 133 11.71 0.40 -7.40
CA LEU A 133 12.43 -0.79 -6.92
C LEU A 133 13.88 -0.52 -6.49
N GLU A 134 14.46 0.59 -6.92
CA GLU A 134 15.81 1.01 -6.53
C GLU A 134 15.82 1.89 -5.27
N GLY A 135 14.65 2.13 -4.65
CA GLY A 135 14.51 2.99 -3.48
C GLY A 135 14.49 4.49 -3.81
N HIS A 136 14.35 4.87 -5.08
CA HIS A 136 14.30 6.28 -5.46
C HIS A 136 12.90 6.84 -5.25
N LEU A 137 12.80 7.90 -4.43
CA LEU A 137 11.58 8.66 -4.22
C LEU A 137 11.29 9.52 -5.45
N GLN A 138 10.10 9.31 -6.03
CA GLN A 138 9.61 10.04 -7.20
C GLN A 138 8.34 10.81 -6.86
N GLU A 139 8.24 12.04 -7.35
CA GLU A 139 7.06 12.89 -7.19
C GLU A 139 6.16 12.77 -8.43
N ALA A 140 4.91 12.43 -8.24
CA ALA A 140 3.87 12.47 -9.26
C ALA A 140 3.02 13.72 -9.06
N TYR A 141 2.82 14.46 -10.13
CA TYR A 141 1.98 15.65 -10.12
C TYR A 141 0.63 15.36 -10.77
N LYS A 142 -0.42 15.92 -10.19
CA LYS A 142 -1.76 15.78 -10.76
C LYS A 142 -1.85 16.39 -12.16
N ALA A 143 -2.54 15.69 -13.04
CA ALA A 143 -2.82 16.13 -14.40
C ALA A 143 -4.19 16.82 -14.52
N SER A 144 -5.09 16.60 -13.55
CA SER A 144 -6.44 17.14 -13.51
C SER A 144 -6.88 17.47 -12.09
N TYR A 145 -8.05 17.98 -11.93
CA TYR A 145 -8.65 18.24 -10.62
C TYR A 145 -9.71 17.17 -10.30
N PRO A 146 -9.86 16.82 -9.00
CA PRO A 146 -10.91 15.90 -8.58
C PRO A 146 -12.30 16.41 -8.99
N PRO A 147 -13.18 15.55 -9.53
CA PRO A 147 -14.52 15.95 -9.93
C PRO A 147 -15.47 16.03 -8.73
N GLY A 148 -16.47 16.92 -8.80
CA GLY A 148 -17.54 17.02 -7.80
C GLY A 148 -17.01 17.23 -6.38
N ASP A 149 -17.46 16.39 -5.46
CA ASP A 149 -17.06 16.42 -4.04
C ASP A 149 -15.81 15.60 -3.73
N SER A 150 -15.17 15.01 -4.75
CA SER A 150 -13.97 14.21 -4.60
C SER A 150 -12.78 15.07 -4.13
N ARG A 151 -11.97 14.54 -3.21
CA ARG A 151 -10.83 15.25 -2.60
C ARG A 151 -9.59 14.36 -2.51
N GLU A 152 -8.43 14.99 -2.46
CA GLU A 152 -7.18 14.29 -2.18
C GLU A 152 -7.25 13.62 -0.79
N ASP A 153 -6.74 12.42 -0.66
CA ASP A 153 -6.89 11.59 0.55
C ASP A 153 -6.44 12.29 1.83
N TRP A 154 -5.33 13.02 1.77
CA TRP A 154 -4.79 13.73 2.91
C TRP A 154 -5.73 14.86 3.39
N ILE A 155 -6.52 15.49 2.49
CA ILE A 155 -7.51 16.50 2.84
C ILE A 155 -8.65 15.86 3.62
N ILE A 156 -9.14 14.69 3.17
CA ILE A 156 -10.19 13.94 3.87
C ILE A 156 -9.73 13.59 5.29
N PHE A 157 -8.50 13.07 5.44
CA PHE A 157 -7.95 12.76 6.76
C PHE A 157 -7.77 14.01 7.64
N LYS A 158 -7.33 15.13 7.06
CA LYS A 158 -7.19 16.39 7.80
C LYS A 158 -8.54 16.90 8.32
N GLU A 159 -9.57 16.85 7.48
CA GLU A 159 -10.91 17.24 7.88
C GLU A 159 -11.51 16.31 8.93
N LEU A 160 -11.32 14.99 8.77
CA LEU A 160 -11.74 14.00 9.77
C LEU A 160 -11.05 14.25 11.12
N ALA A 161 -9.73 14.45 11.13
CA ALA A 161 -8.98 14.76 12.34
C ALA A 161 -9.51 16.03 13.02
N ASN A 162 -9.78 17.10 12.25
CA ASN A 162 -10.34 18.34 12.77
C ASN A 162 -11.71 18.10 13.42
N LYS A 163 -12.59 17.32 12.81
CA LYS A 163 -13.90 16.94 13.38
C LYS A 163 -13.74 16.13 14.68
N MET A 164 -12.72 15.31 14.78
CA MET A 164 -12.37 14.55 15.97
C MET A 164 -11.58 15.37 17.00
N LYS A 165 -11.38 16.67 16.79
CA LYS A 165 -10.56 17.57 17.63
C LYS A 165 -9.12 17.07 17.79
N LYS A 166 -8.57 16.44 16.76
CA LYS A 166 -7.17 16.02 16.66
C LYS A 166 -6.42 16.94 15.72
N ASN A 167 -5.18 17.26 16.07
CA ASN A 167 -4.31 18.04 15.19
C ASN A 167 -3.42 17.10 14.36
N LEU A 168 -3.24 17.44 13.07
CA LEU A 168 -2.20 16.87 12.23
C LEU A 168 -1.25 18.01 11.84
N ASP A 169 0.05 17.78 11.98
CA ASP A 169 1.10 18.81 11.88
C ASP A 169 1.42 19.23 10.45
N PHE A 170 0.41 19.18 9.57
CA PHE A 170 0.51 19.68 8.20
C PHE A 170 -0.81 20.34 7.78
N ASN A 171 -0.73 21.36 6.91
CA ASN A 171 -1.88 22.08 6.37
C ASN A 171 -1.94 22.07 4.83
N ASN A 172 -0.91 21.55 4.18
CA ASN A 172 -0.85 21.41 2.73
C ASN A 172 0.07 20.24 2.34
N PHE A 173 -0.01 19.85 1.07
CA PHE A 173 0.76 18.73 0.54
C PHE A 173 2.27 18.91 0.70
N LYS A 174 2.78 20.15 0.56
CA LYS A 174 4.22 20.43 0.75
C LYS A 174 4.69 20.08 2.16
N GLN A 175 3.93 20.52 3.18
CA GLN A 175 4.26 20.20 4.58
C GLN A 175 4.17 18.69 4.86
N LEU A 176 3.14 18.01 4.35
CA LEU A 176 3.03 16.55 4.46
C LEU A 176 4.22 15.84 3.81
N ARG A 177 4.60 16.25 2.60
CA ARG A 177 5.77 15.73 1.90
C ARG A 177 7.07 15.94 2.68
N ASP A 178 7.24 17.15 3.25
CA ASP A 178 8.44 17.50 4.02
C ASP A 178 8.53 16.71 5.34
N LEU A 179 7.41 16.27 5.92
CA LEU A 179 7.36 15.34 7.05
C LEU A 179 7.82 13.94 6.61
N ILE A 180 7.26 13.41 5.54
CA ILE A 180 7.62 12.08 5.01
C ILE A 180 9.11 11.98 4.65
N LYS A 181 9.72 13.06 4.15
CA LYS A 181 11.15 13.08 3.78
C LYS A 181 12.11 13.18 4.97
N LYS A 182 11.61 13.41 6.17
CA LYS A 182 12.44 13.51 7.40
C LYS A 182 12.60 12.17 8.12
N ASP A 183 11.69 11.26 7.89
CA ASP A 183 11.70 9.89 8.42
C ASP A 183 12.48 8.97 7.46
#